data_ce8c06b678c937b0c04a97ac78b79816
#
_entry.id   ce8c06b678c937b0c04a97ac78b79816
#
_cell.length_a   1.000
_cell.length_b   1.000
_cell.length_c   1.000
_cell.angle_alpha   90.00
_cell.angle_beta   90.00
_cell.angle_gamma   90.00
#
_symmetry.space_group_name_H-M   'P 1'
#
loop_
_entity.id
_entity.type
_entity.pdbx_description
1 polymer ?
#
loop_
_entity_poly.entity_id
_entity_poly.type
_entity_poly.pdbx_seq_one_letter_code
_entity_poly.pdbx_strand_id
1 'polypeptide(L)'
;MMKYLLWVFVSLMIFTTPLSALVNYENGIAAFERADYETDLRELKVPAGQISARGNYETGTVAFDRGDYETALREFKSLAEQNDSRGQYGLALMYDLGVGVPADLEEAVKWYRLSAKQGNADAQNNLATMYAEGEGVEKDTHKAAEWYERAAQHGNFDAPNNLGAIYLQGIGMTRDYVRAYMWFHLGEMKGDRAAKSNREFVETKMTPEEVIEANKQVGEWMQRYVGF
;
A
#
# COMPACT_ATOMS: atom_id res chain seq x y z
N MET A 1 -14.66 -10.33 7.98
CA MET A 1 -14.53 -8.88 7.73
C MET A 1 -14.60 -8.54 6.24
N MET A 2 -14.02 -9.33 5.35
CA MET A 2 -14.09 -9.16 3.88
C MET A 2 -15.52 -9.18 3.28
N LYS A 3 -16.44 -9.93 3.85
CA LYS A 3 -17.86 -9.99 3.39
C LYS A 3 -18.65 -8.67 3.56
N TYR A 4 -18.28 -7.82 4.52
CA TYR A 4 -18.95 -6.53 4.74
C TYR A 4 -18.51 -5.44 3.75
N LEU A 5 -17.25 -5.46 3.29
CA LEU A 5 -16.76 -4.52 2.28
C LEU A 5 -17.36 -4.80 0.89
N LEU A 6 -17.58 -6.07 0.55
CA LEU A 6 -18.26 -6.46 -0.70
C LEU A 6 -19.70 -5.94 -0.76
N TRP A 7 -20.43 -5.93 0.36
CA TRP A 7 -21.82 -5.46 0.45
C TRP A 7 -21.96 -3.95 0.27
N VAL A 8 -21.00 -3.17 0.72
CA VAL A 8 -21.00 -1.70 0.57
C VAL A 8 -20.74 -1.31 -0.89
N PHE A 9 -19.86 -2.02 -1.60
CA PHE A 9 -19.61 -1.76 -3.04
C PHE A 9 -20.81 -2.15 -3.91
N VAL A 10 -21.49 -3.25 -3.61
CA VAL A 10 -22.70 -3.69 -4.33
C VAL A 10 -23.83 -2.68 -4.15
N SER A 11 -24.01 -2.09 -2.97
CA SER A 11 -25.08 -1.11 -2.70
C SER A 11 -24.89 0.23 -3.43
N LEU A 12 -23.64 0.64 -3.75
CA LEU A 12 -23.39 1.90 -4.47
C LEU A 12 -23.56 1.78 -6.00
N MET A 13 -23.40 0.58 -6.56
CA MET A 13 -23.54 0.36 -8.02
C MET A 13 -24.99 0.17 -8.50
N ILE A 14 -25.94 -0.12 -7.61
CA ILE A 14 -27.34 -0.41 -7.98
C ILE A 14 -28.06 0.79 -8.64
N PHE A 15 -27.58 2.02 -8.45
CA PHE A 15 -28.27 3.22 -8.95
C PHE A 15 -27.86 3.71 -10.34
N THR A 16 -26.80 3.16 -10.97
CA THR A 16 -26.26 3.70 -12.24
C THR A 16 -25.95 2.67 -13.31
N THR A 17 -26.10 1.36 -13.07
CA THR A 17 -25.76 0.31 -14.04
C THR A 17 -27.00 -0.37 -14.61
N PRO A 18 -27.04 -0.70 -15.92
CA PRO A 18 -28.14 -1.45 -16.52
C PRO A 18 -28.22 -2.86 -15.90
N LEU A 19 -29.46 -3.37 -15.76
CA LEU A 19 -29.77 -4.67 -15.13
C LEU A 19 -28.93 -5.84 -15.69
N SER A 20 -28.60 -5.80 -16.98
CA SER A 20 -27.73 -6.80 -17.64
C SER A 20 -26.28 -6.77 -17.17
N ALA A 21 -25.79 -5.63 -16.72
CA ALA A 21 -24.44 -5.52 -16.15
C ALA A 21 -24.40 -6.01 -14.69
N LEU A 22 -25.50 -5.85 -13.97
CA LEU A 22 -25.65 -6.34 -12.60
C LEU A 22 -25.68 -7.88 -12.55
N VAL A 23 -26.40 -8.53 -13.46
CA VAL A 23 -26.47 -10.01 -13.54
C VAL A 23 -25.11 -10.61 -13.89
N ASN A 24 -24.35 -9.96 -14.79
CA ASN A 24 -22.99 -10.42 -15.09
C ASN A 24 -22.03 -10.25 -13.89
N TYR A 25 -22.23 -9.20 -13.09
CA TYR A 25 -21.45 -8.95 -11.88
C TYR A 25 -21.73 -9.99 -10.78
N GLU A 26 -23.01 -10.33 -10.56
CA GLU A 26 -23.40 -11.37 -9.59
C GLU A 26 -22.88 -12.75 -9.99
N ASN A 27 -22.90 -13.08 -11.29
CA ASN A 27 -22.35 -14.34 -11.80
C ASN A 27 -20.82 -14.38 -11.65
N GLY A 28 -20.12 -13.26 -11.88
CA GLY A 28 -18.70 -13.11 -11.64
C GLY A 28 -18.33 -13.32 -10.16
N ILE A 29 -19.09 -12.75 -9.22
CA ILE A 29 -18.91 -12.98 -7.78
C ILE A 29 -19.12 -14.47 -7.43
N ALA A 30 -20.16 -15.09 -7.97
CA ALA A 30 -20.45 -16.50 -7.73
C ALA A 30 -19.39 -17.44 -8.31
N ALA A 31 -18.75 -17.07 -9.42
CA ALA A 31 -17.59 -17.79 -9.99
C ALA A 31 -16.35 -17.63 -9.10
N PHE A 32 -16.08 -16.41 -8.63
CA PHE A 32 -15.01 -16.14 -7.67
C PHE A 32 -15.14 -16.91 -6.36
N GLU A 33 -16.36 -17.00 -5.81
CA GLU A 33 -16.64 -17.80 -4.60
C GLU A 33 -16.45 -19.30 -4.82
N ARG A 34 -16.56 -19.78 -6.09
CA ARG A 34 -16.28 -21.17 -6.49
C ARG A 34 -14.82 -21.42 -6.88
N ALA A 35 -13.96 -20.41 -6.78
CA ALA A 35 -12.59 -20.45 -7.28
C ALA A 35 -12.46 -20.75 -8.79
N ASP A 36 -13.49 -20.45 -9.58
CA ASP A 36 -13.48 -20.60 -11.04
C ASP A 36 -13.17 -19.26 -11.71
N TYR A 37 -11.92 -18.89 -11.63
CA TYR A 37 -11.39 -17.58 -12.04
C TYR A 37 -11.54 -17.29 -13.54
N GLU A 38 -11.46 -18.30 -14.40
CA GLU A 38 -11.62 -18.13 -15.84
C GLU A 38 -13.05 -17.79 -16.24
N THR A 39 -14.03 -18.34 -15.52
CA THR A 39 -15.45 -18.01 -15.73
C THR A 39 -15.77 -16.61 -15.26
N ASP A 40 -15.20 -16.20 -14.12
CA ASP A 40 -15.34 -14.87 -13.54
C ASP A 40 -14.94 -13.75 -14.53
N LEU A 41 -13.78 -13.89 -15.16
CA LEU A 41 -13.28 -12.92 -16.14
C LEU A 41 -14.13 -12.83 -17.42
N ARG A 42 -14.73 -13.94 -17.86
CA ARG A 42 -15.60 -13.95 -19.04
C ARG A 42 -16.96 -13.29 -18.80
N GLU A 43 -17.49 -13.46 -17.60
CA GLU A 43 -18.82 -12.97 -17.22
C GLU A 43 -18.83 -11.45 -16.99
N LEU A 44 -17.72 -10.88 -16.52
CA LEU A 44 -17.57 -9.43 -16.28
C LEU A 44 -17.52 -8.59 -17.56
N LYS A 45 -17.45 -9.18 -18.78
CA LYS A 45 -17.42 -8.49 -20.09
C LYS A 45 -16.44 -7.31 -20.16
N VAL A 46 -15.30 -7.42 -19.49
CA VAL A 46 -14.26 -6.39 -19.56
C VAL A 46 -13.56 -6.48 -20.92
N PRO A 47 -13.24 -5.35 -21.59
CA PRO A 47 -12.52 -5.37 -22.87
C PRO A 47 -11.24 -6.19 -22.81
N ALA A 48 -10.97 -7.00 -23.83
CA ALA A 48 -9.89 -8.00 -23.84
C ALA A 48 -8.50 -7.45 -23.42
N GLY A 49 -8.17 -6.20 -23.76
CA GLY A 49 -6.92 -5.55 -23.36
C GLY A 49 -6.88 -5.14 -21.88
N GLN A 50 -8.03 -4.84 -21.27
CA GLN A 50 -8.14 -4.55 -19.83
C GLN A 50 -8.25 -5.81 -18.98
N ILE A 51 -8.85 -6.88 -19.54
CA ILE A 51 -8.90 -8.19 -18.91
C ILE A 51 -7.49 -8.76 -18.78
N SER A 52 -6.68 -8.66 -19.84
CA SER A 52 -5.32 -9.22 -19.82
C SER A 52 -4.45 -8.62 -18.71
N ALA A 53 -4.39 -7.28 -18.60
CA ALA A 53 -3.55 -6.63 -17.59
C ALA A 53 -4.08 -6.86 -16.16
N ARG A 54 -5.39 -6.78 -15.94
CA ARG A 54 -6.01 -6.97 -14.63
C ARG A 54 -5.98 -8.45 -14.20
N GLY A 55 -6.26 -9.36 -15.11
CA GLY A 55 -6.19 -10.79 -14.87
C GLY A 55 -4.79 -11.24 -14.47
N ASN A 56 -3.78 -10.75 -15.14
CA ASN A 56 -2.39 -11.06 -14.84
C ASN A 56 -1.99 -10.65 -13.41
N TYR A 57 -2.40 -9.46 -12.95
CA TYR A 57 -2.08 -9.04 -11.58
C TYR A 57 -2.76 -9.91 -10.53
N GLU A 58 -4.04 -10.14 -10.66
CA GLU A 58 -4.81 -10.98 -9.74
C GLU A 58 -4.33 -12.43 -9.77
N THR A 59 -4.04 -12.97 -10.95
CA THR A 59 -3.43 -14.29 -11.09
C THR A 59 -2.07 -14.35 -10.40
N GLY A 60 -1.21 -13.35 -10.62
CA GLY A 60 0.09 -13.25 -9.97
C GLY A 60 -0.02 -13.20 -8.45
N THR A 61 -0.95 -12.41 -7.92
CA THR A 61 -1.17 -12.28 -6.46
C THR A 61 -1.68 -13.58 -5.85
N VAL A 62 -2.68 -14.23 -6.46
CA VAL A 62 -3.20 -15.52 -6.00
C VAL A 62 -2.13 -16.60 -6.06
N ALA A 63 -1.31 -16.63 -7.11
CA ALA A 63 -0.20 -17.56 -7.24
C ALA A 63 0.85 -17.32 -6.13
N PHE A 64 1.20 -16.06 -5.88
CA PHE A 64 2.12 -15.66 -4.82
C PHE A 64 1.64 -16.13 -3.44
N ASP A 65 0.39 -15.88 -3.10
CA ASP A 65 -0.22 -16.26 -1.82
C ASP A 65 -0.29 -17.78 -1.61
N ARG A 66 -0.34 -18.56 -2.70
CA ARG A 66 -0.33 -20.01 -2.68
C ARG A 66 1.08 -20.64 -2.72
N GLY A 67 2.11 -19.81 -2.86
CA GLY A 67 3.50 -20.26 -3.01
C GLY A 67 3.83 -20.77 -4.43
N ASP A 68 2.97 -20.57 -5.42
CA ASP A 68 3.28 -20.82 -6.84
C ASP A 68 4.07 -19.64 -7.40
N TYR A 69 5.33 -19.58 -6.98
CA TYR A 69 6.20 -18.46 -7.32
C TYR A 69 6.63 -18.43 -8.79
N GLU A 70 6.54 -19.56 -9.50
CA GLU A 70 6.81 -19.60 -10.94
C GLU A 70 5.74 -18.84 -11.72
N THR A 71 4.47 -19.11 -11.41
CA THR A 71 3.34 -18.37 -12.01
C THR A 71 3.36 -16.90 -11.58
N ALA A 72 3.57 -16.61 -10.30
CA ALA A 72 3.64 -15.24 -9.79
C ALA A 72 4.72 -14.42 -10.51
N LEU A 73 5.93 -14.99 -10.65
CA LEU A 73 7.04 -14.34 -11.35
C LEU A 73 6.71 -14.02 -12.80
N ARG A 74 6.13 -14.99 -13.51
CA ARG A 74 5.75 -14.80 -14.92
C ARG A 74 4.76 -13.64 -15.08
N GLU A 75 3.71 -13.61 -14.25
CA GLU A 75 2.66 -12.59 -14.31
C GLU A 75 3.18 -11.22 -13.91
N PHE A 76 3.88 -11.10 -12.77
CA PHE A 76 4.41 -9.82 -12.31
C PHE A 76 5.48 -9.26 -13.26
N LYS A 77 6.35 -10.12 -13.80
CA LYS A 77 7.35 -9.71 -14.78
C LYS A 77 6.70 -9.18 -16.06
N SER A 78 5.69 -9.89 -16.58
CA SER A 78 4.93 -9.43 -17.75
C SER A 78 4.31 -8.06 -17.54
N LEU A 79 3.71 -7.81 -16.36
CA LEU A 79 3.13 -6.52 -16.01
C LEU A 79 4.20 -5.42 -15.82
N ALA A 80 5.31 -5.76 -15.16
CA ALA A 80 6.40 -4.82 -14.94
C ALA A 80 7.04 -4.35 -16.26
N GLU A 81 7.19 -5.24 -17.25
CA GLU A 81 7.64 -4.93 -18.60
C GLU A 81 6.65 -4.02 -19.36
N GLN A 82 5.36 -4.09 -19.03
CA GLN A 82 4.32 -3.20 -19.53
C GLN A 82 4.24 -1.87 -18.77
N ASN A 83 5.18 -1.63 -17.84
CA ASN A 83 5.20 -0.46 -16.97
C ASN A 83 3.99 -0.34 -16.02
N ASP A 84 3.33 -1.46 -15.68
CA ASP A 84 2.28 -1.48 -14.64
C ASP A 84 2.91 -1.44 -13.25
N SER A 85 2.54 -0.45 -12.45
CA SER A 85 3.09 -0.24 -11.12
C SER A 85 2.84 -1.40 -10.15
N ARG A 86 1.74 -2.13 -10.31
CA ARG A 86 1.39 -3.29 -9.49
C ARG A 86 2.31 -4.47 -9.79
N GLY A 87 2.58 -4.72 -11.09
CA GLY A 87 3.54 -5.74 -11.51
C GLY A 87 4.96 -5.42 -11.06
N GLN A 88 5.37 -4.15 -11.15
CA GLN A 88 6.65 -3.69 -10.64
C GLN A 88 6.77 -3.90 -9.12
N TYR A 89 5.70 -3.61 -8.36
CA TYR A 89 5.65 -3.88 -6.92
C TYR A 89 5.76 -5.39 -6.63
N GLY A 90 4.97 -6.23 -7.30
CA GLY A 90 5.02 -7.67 -7.12
C GLY A 90 6.39 -8.27 -7.44
N LEU A 91 7.02 -7.82 -8.52
CA LEU A 91 8.37 -8.26 -8.89
C LEU A 91 9.42 -7.78 -7.88
N ALA A 92 9.29 -6.56 -7.35
CA ALA A 92 10.14 -6.04 -6.27
C ALA A 92 10.05 -6.92 -5.02
N LEU A 93 8.84 -7.28 -4.59
CA LEU A 93 8.63 -8.19 -3.44
C LEU A 93 9.30 -9.55 -3.65
N MET A 94 9.26 -10.09 -4.87
CA MET A 94 9.88 -11.39 -5.15
C MET A 94 11.40 -11.33 -5.00
N TYR A 95 12.05 -10.27 -5.46
CA TYR A 95 13.49 -10.05 -5.26
C TYR A 95 13.84 -9.77 -3.80
N ASP A 96 13.01 -9.00 -3.10
CA ASP A 96 13.18 -8.64 -1.69
C ASP A 96 13.13 -9.89 -0.79
N LEU A 97 12.11 -10.72 -0.99
CA LEU A 97 11.90 -11.96 -0.22
C LEU A 97 12.73 -13.16 -0.71
N GLY A 98 13.31 -13.10 -1.91
CA GLY A 98 14.02 -14.23 -2.51
C GLY A 98 13.10 -15.41 -2.85
N VAL A 99 11.85 -15.13 -3.26
CA VAL A 99 10.88 -16.17 -3.61
C VAL A 99 10.66 -16.23 -5.12
N GLY A 100 10.83 -17.43 -5.71
CA GLY A 100 10.78 -17.65 -7.16
C GLY A 100 12.01 -17.13 -7.91
N VAL A 101 12.81 -16.26 -7.29
CA VAL A 101 14.10 -15.75 -7.75
C VAL A 101 15.06 -15.69 -6.56
N PRO A 102 16.39 -15.71 -6.77
CA PRO A 102 17.34 -15.42 -5.71
C PRO A 102 17.11 -14.01 -5.17
N ALA A 103 17.24 -13.83 -3.85
CA ALA A 103 17.12 -12.51 -3.23
C ALA A 103 18.16 -11.55 -3.81
N ASP A 104 17.69 -10.37 -4.19
CA ASP A 104 18.52 -9.27 -4.73
C ASP A 104 17.88 -7.94 -4.30
N LEU A 105 18.39 -7.39 -3.20
CA LEU A 105 17.86 -6.15 -2.61
C LEU A 105 18.12 -4.93 -3.50
N GLU A 106 19.20 -4.92 -4.28
CA GLU A 106 19.46 -3.84 -5.22
C GLU A 106 18.44 -3.85 -6.38
N GLU A 107 18.10 -5.04 -6.88
CA GLU A 107 17.06 -5.20 -7.89
C GLU A 107 15.68 -4.89 -7.32
N ALA A 108 15.37 -5.31 -6.09
CA ALA A 108 14.14 -4.94 -5.39
C ALA A 108 13.99 -3.40 -5.29
N VAL A 109 15.04 -2.69 -4.86
CA VAL A 109 15.05 -1.21 -4.82
C VAL A 109 14.74 -0.58 -6.17
N LYS A 110 15.29 -1.12 -7.27
CA LYS A 110 15.01 -0.59 -8.61
C LYS A 110 13.54 -0.71 -8.97
N TRP A 111 12.94 -1.87 -8.74
CA TRP A 111 11.54 -2.12 -9.05
C TRP A 111 10.60 -1.38 -8.10
N TYR A 112 10.87 -1.35 -6.79
CA TYR A 112 10.12 -0.51 -5.86
C TYR A 112 10.16 0.97 -6.27
N ARG A 113 11.32 1.49 -6.70
CA ARG A 113 11.46 2.88 -7.13
C ARG A 113 10.62 3.20 -8.37
N LEU A 114 10.54 2.27 -9.34
CA LEU A 114 9.71 2.44 -10.53
C LEU A 114 8.23 2.48 -10.15
N SER A 115 7.77 1.54 -9.34
CA SER A 115 6.41 1.46 -8.83
C SER A 115 6.03 2.68 -7.98
N ALA A 116 6.90 3.06 -7.04
CA ALA A 116 6.71 4.20 -6.14
C ALA A 116 6.58 5.54 -6.88
N LYS A 117 7.34 5.74 -7.94
CA LYS A 117 7.23 6.93 -8.80
C LYS A 117 5.88 7.04 -9.51
N GLN A 118 5.19 5.94 -9.71
CA GLN A 118 3.85 5.88 -10.29
C GLN A 118 2.74 6.02 -9.22
N GLY A 119 3.10 6.23 -7.96
CA GLY A 119 2.14 6.46 -6.87
C GLY A 119 1.67 5.20 -6.15
N ASN A 120 2.27 4.03 -6.40
CA ASN A 120 1.95 2.84 -5.63
C ASN A 120 2.38 3.04 -4.17
N ALA A 121 1.39 3.09 -3.27
CA ALA A 121 1.60 3.44 -1.87
C ALA A 121 2.42 2.40 -1.10
N ASP A 122 2.25 1.12 -1.42
CA ASP A 122 2.98 0.04 -0.76
C ASP A 122 4.44 0.00 -1.21
N ALA A 123 4.69 0.23 -2.51
CA ALA A 123 6.05 0.38 -3.02
C ALA A 123 6.77 1.59 -2.43
N GLN A 124 6.05 2.70 -2.19
CA GLN A 124 6.61 3.89 -1.53
C GLN A 124 7.01 3.57 -0.09
N ASN A 125 6.15 2.85 0.66
CA ASN A 125 6.45 2.44 2.02
C ASN A 125 7.67 1.49 2.07
N ASN A 126 7.72 0.47 1.21
CA ASN A 126 8.81 -0.49 1.20
C ASN A 126 10.13 0.17 0.77
N LEU A 127 10.11 1.04 -0.24
CA LEU A 127 11.28 1.82 -0.63
C LEU A 127 11.77 2.72 0.51
N ALA A 128 10.85 3.31 1.28
CA ALA A 128 11.19 4.10 2.45
C ALA A 128 11.90 3.26 3.52
N THR A 129 11.41 2.04 3.78
CA THR A 129 12.03 1.09 4.71
C THR A 129 13.46 0.74 4.26
N MET A 130 13.65 0.44 2.98
CA MET A 130 14.98 0.15 2.43
C MET A 130 15.96 1.33 2.62
N TYR A 131 15.51 2.56 2.42
CA TYR A 131 16.33 3.75 2.73
C TYR A 131 16.59 3.93 4.23
N ALA A 132 15.60 3.61 5.08
CA ALA A 132 15.74 3.75 6.53
C ALA A 132 16.74 2.74 7.12
N GLU A 133 16.81 1.54 6.55
CA GLU A 133 17.64 0.45 7.04
C GLU A 133 18.98 0.36 6.29
N GLY A 134 19.05 0.86 5.06
CA GLY A 134 20.22 0.77 4.18
C GLY A 134 20.31 -0.60 3.49
N GLU A 135 19.15 -1.17 3.15
CA GLU A 135 19.04 -2.46 2.48
C GLU A 135 18.94 -2.28 0.96
N GLY A 136 19.87 -2.86 0.21
CA GLY A 136 19.97 -2.71 -1.25
C GLY A 136 20.23 -1.27 -1.74
N VAL A 137 20.37 -0.32 -0.84
CA VAL A 137 20.63 1.09 -1.10
C VAL A 137 21.37 1.73 0.07
N GLU A 138 22.15 2.77 -0.17
CA GLU A 138 22.77 3.54 0.91
C GLU A 138 21.70 4.12 1.85
N LYS A 139 21.92 3.94 3.17
CA LYS A 139 21.02 4.44 4.20
C LYS A 139 20.83 5.94 4.11
N ASP A 140 19.58 6.37 4.03
CA ASP A 140 19.22 7.80 3.92
C ASP A 140 17.87 8.04 4.61
N THR A 141 17.92 8.44 5.88
CA THR A 141 16.72 8.68 6.69
C THR A 141 15.86 9.83 6.18
N HIS A 142 16.46 10.83 5.50
CA HIS A 142 15.68 11.92 4.91
C HIS A 142 14.85 11.42 3.73
N LYS A 143 15.46 10.62 2.83
CA LYS A 143 14.71 9.98 1.74
C LYS A 143 13.66 9.01 2.26
N ALA A 144 13.97 8.26 3.32
CA ALA A 144 12.97 7.40 3.96
C ALA A 144 11.75 8.22 4.43
N ALA A 145 11.97 9.32 5.14
CA ALA A 145 10.88 10.19 5.59
C ALA A 145 10.05 10.74 4.42
N GLU A 146 10.70 11.20 3.33
CA GLU A 146 10.00 11.69 2.15
C GLU A 146 9.13 10.62 1.49
N TRP A 147 9.62 9.38 1.38
CA TRP A 147 8.87 8.29 0.78
C TRP A 147 7.74 7.79 1.68
N TYR A 148 7.94 7.71 3.01
CA TYR A 148 6.85 7.39 3.95
C TYR A 148 5.76 8.46 3.91
N GLU A 149 6.11 9.76 3.84
CA GLU A 149 5.12 10.82 3.71
C GLU A 149 4.27 10.67 2.44
N ARG A 150 4.91 10.38 1.29
CA ARG A 150 4.19 10.10 0.04
C ARG A 150 3.30 8.86 0.15
N ALA A 151 3.79 7.79 0.78
CA ALA A 151 3.01 6.59 1.02
C ALA A 151 1.76 6.88 1.87
N ALA A 152 1.90 7.69 2.92
CA ALA A 152 0.79 8.13 3.76
C ALA A 152 -0.24 8.96 2.98
N GLN A 153 0.22 9.87 2.10
CA GLN A 153 -0.62 10.67 1.20
C GLN A 153 -1.40 9.81 0.20
N HIS A 154 -0.79 8.72 -0.29
CA HIS A 154 -1.42 7.76 -1.20
C HIS A 154 -2.18 6.63 -0.47
N GLY A 155 -2.32 6.74 0.85
CA GLY A 155 -3.21 5.89 1.63
C GLY A 155 -2.60 4.64 2.24
N ASN A 156 -1.27 4.43 2.14
CA ASN A 156 -0.64 3.30 2.82
C ASN A 156 -0.93 3.34 4.32
N PHE A 157 -1.25 2.17 4.89
CA PHE A 157 -1.70 2.04 6.27
C PHE A 157 -0.56 2.20 7.28
N ASP A 158 0.61 1.63 6.98
CA ASP A 158 1.74 1.52 7.91
C ASP A 158 2.64 2.77 7.88
N ALA A 159 2.65 3.48 6.76
CA ALA A 159 3.54 4.61 6.55
C ALA A 159 3.48 5.70 7.63
N PRO A 160 2.31 6.10 8.16
CA PRO A 160 2.26 7.08 9.24
C PRO A 160 3.01 6.62 10.50
N ASN A 161 2.83 5.35 10.91
CA ASN A 161 3.53 4.82 12.07
C ASN A 161 5.05 4.78 11.85
N ASN A 162 5.49 4.34 10.68
CA ASN A 162 6.91 4.27 10.33
C ASN A 162 7.54 5.67 10.31
N LEU A 163 6.86 6.66 9.76
CA LEU A 163 7.34 8.05 9.74
C LEU A 163 7.38 8.66 11.15
N GLY A 164 6.37 8.40 11.97
CA GLY A 164 6.36 8.80 13.37
C GLY A 164 7.56 8.23 14.14
N ALA A 165 7.92 6.97 13.87
CA ALA A 165 9.08 6.32 14.48
C ALA A 165 10.41 7.01 14.07
N ILE A 166 10.55 7.43 12.81
CA ILE A 166 11.73 8.19 12.36
C ILE A 166 11.88 9.49 13.16
N TYR A 167 10.82 10.27 13.29
CA TYR A 167 10.86 11.53 14.05
C TYR A 167 11.10 11.32 15.55
N LEU A 168 10.52 10.24 16.11
CA LEU A 168 10.72 9.87 17.51
C LEU A 168 12.17 9.47 17.80
N GLN A 169 12.78 8.68 16.93
CA GLN A 169 14.16 8.18 17.14
C GLN A 169 15.21 9.28 16.89
N GLY A 170 14.98 10.16 15.95
CA GLY A 170 15.92 11.20 15.55
C GLY A 170 17.22 10.64 14.95
N ILE A 171 17.15 9.45 14.35
CA ILE A 171 18.31 8.83 13.69
C ILE A 171 18.48 9.45 12.32
N GLY A 172 19.65 10.08 12.09
CA GLY A 172 19.94 10.77 10.83
C GLY A 172 19.23 12.11 10.64
N MET A 173 18.36 12.51 11.58
CA MET A 173 17.73 13.82 11.65
C MET A 173 17.47 14.23 13.10
N THR A 174 17.09 15.50 13.32
CA THR A 174 16.74 15.97 14.67
C THR A 174 15.45 15.30 15.15
N ARG A 175 15.47 14.79 16.40
CA ARG A 175 14.26 14.26 17.05
C ARG A 175 13.19 15.34 17.15
N ASP A 176 11.94 14.98 16.82
CA ASP A 176 10.81 15.88 16.81
C ASP A 176 9.55 15.18 17.37
N TYR A 177 9.24 15.45 18.63
CA TYR A 177 8.08 14.82 19.29
C TYR A 177 6.75 15.33 18.72
N VAL A 178 6.68 16.59 18.26
CA VAL A 178 5.46 17.18 17.68
C VAL A 178 5.12 16.44 16.38
N ARG A 179 6.08 16.28 15.49
CA ARG A 179 5.88 15.53 14.25
C ARG A 179 5.66 14.04 14.51
N ALA A 180 6.39 13.43 15.45
CA ALA A 180 6.18 12.03 15.82
C ALA A 180 4.74 11.80 16.30
N TYR A 181 4.24 12.63 17.21
CA TYR A 181 2.86 12.58 17.69
C TYR A 181 1.85 12.74 16.53
N MET A 182 2.04 13.76 15.69
CA MET A 182 1.17 14.02 14.54
C MET A 182 1.04 12.76 13.65
N TRP A 183 2.16 12.15 13.27
CA TRP A 183 2.15 10.99 12.40
C TRP A 183 1.57 9.75 13.07
N PHE A 184 1.88 9.49 14.33
CA PHE A 184 1.25 8.41 15.09
C PHE A 184 -0.27 8.63 15.24
N HIS A 185 -0.71 9.88 15.44
CA HIS A 185 -2.15 10.19 15.53
C HIS A 185 -2.86 9.89 14.20
N LEU A 186 -2.25 10.23 13.07
CA LEU A 186 -2.79 9.89 11.75
C LEU A 186 -2.87 8.36 11.53
N GLY A 187 -1.88 7.61 12.02
CA GLY A 187 -1.92 6.14 12.01
C GLY A 187 -3.03 5.58 12.91
N GLU A 188 -3.18 6.10 14.13
CA GLU A 188 -4.26 5.72 15.03
C GLU A 188 -5.65 5.96 14.42
N MET A 189 -5.86 7.10 13.75
CA MET A 189 -7.12 7.41 13.05
C MET A 189 -7.46 6.40 11.95
N LYS A 190 -6.45 5.75 11.37
CA LYS A 190 -6.64 4.62 10.44
C LYS A 190 -6.86 3.27 11.14
N GLY A 191 -6.75 3.22 12.46
CA GLY A 191 -6.95 2.01 13.26
C GLY A 191 -5.66 1.24 13.59
N ASP A 192 -4.49 1.82 13.36
CA ASP A 192 -3.21 1.22 13.74
C ASP A 192 -3.02 1.27 15.26
N ARG A 193 -3.01 0.07 15.90
CA ARG A 193 -2.85 -0.06 17.35
C ARG A 193 -1.43 0.26 17.82
N ALA A 194 -0.41 -0.01 16.98
CA ALA A 194 0.96 0.31 17.31
C ALA A 194 1.16 1.82 17.30
N ALA A 195 0.62 2.51 16.28
CA ALA A 195 0.62 3.96 16.21
C ALA A 195 -0.05 4.60 17.44
N LYS A 196 -1.20 4.06 17.89
CA LYS A 196 -1.85 4.51 19.14
C LYS A 196 -0.90 4.42 20.33
N SER A 197 -0.31 3.26 20.56
CA SER A 197 0.62 3.05 21.68
C SER A 197 1.84 3.97 21.61
N ASN A 198 2.36 4.18 20.40
CA ASN A 198 3.49 5.08 20.16
C ASN A 198 3.10 6.54 20.41
N ARG A 199 1.90 6.97 19.99
CA ARG A 199 1.39 8.32 20.26
C ARG A 199 1.26 8.57 21.78
N GLU A 200 0.64 7.63 22.50
CA GLU A 200 0.50 7.72 23.95
C GLU A 200 1.86 7.81 24.65
N PHE A 201 2.85 7.05 24.19
CA PHE A 201 4.21 7.13 24.71
C PHE A 201 4.85 8.52 24.43
N VAL A 202 4.75 9.03 23.19
CA VAL A 202 5.33 10.32 22.84
C VAL A 202 4.68 11.45 23.63
N GLU A 203 3.36 11.41 23.85
CA GLU A 203 2.60 12.39 24.63
C GLU A 203 3.16 12.55 26.04
N THR A 204 3.68 11.47 26.66
CA THR A 204 4.34 11.57 27.99
C THR A 204 5.65 12.38 27.99
N LYS A 205 6.19 12.69 26.81
CA LYS A 205 7.44 13.45 26.64
C LYS A 205 7.22 14.89 26.18
N MET A 206 5.96 15.28 25.97
CA MET A 206 5.56 16.57 25.40
C MET A 206 4.97 17.49 26.45
N THR A 207 5.12 18.78 26.24
CA THR A 207 4.34 19.80 27.00
C THR A 207 2.90 19.89 26.45
N PRO A 208 1.96 20.44 27.23
CA PRO A 208 0.61 20.69 26.74
C PRO A 208 0.56 21.53 25.44
N GLU A 209 1.45 22.51 25.32
CA GLU A 209 1.55 23.39 24.16
C GLU A 209 2.01 22.61 22.91
N GLU A 210 2.97 21.69 23.05
CA GLU A 210 3.44 20.83 21.98
C GLU A 210 2.33 19.85 21.51
N VAL A 211 1.51 19.33 22.42
CA VAL A 211 0.35 18.49 22.09
C VAL A 211 -0.70 19.29 21.31
N ILE A 212 -0.95 20.54 21.70
CA ILE A 212 -1.87 21.42 20.96
C ILE A 212 -1.35 21.68 19.54
N GLU A 213 -0.05 22.01 19.40
CA GLU A 213 0.55 22.23 18.08
C GLU A 213 0.49 20.96 17.20
N ALA A 214 0.79 19.79 17.76
CA ALA A 214 0.71 18.54 17.03
C ALA A 214 -0.70 18.25 16.53
N ASN A 215 -1.73 18.43 17.35
CA ASN A 215 -3.14 18.25 16.95
C ASN A 215 -3.55 19.27 15.87
N LYS A 216 -3.05 20.49 15.92
CA LYS A 216 -3.27 21.48 14.86
C LYS A 216 -2.67 20.97 13.53
N GLN A 217 -1.44 20.44 13.54
CA GLN A 217 -0.79 19.88 12.36
C GLN A 217 -1.55 18.66 11.80
N VAL A 218 -2.15 17.81 12.66
CA VAL A 218 -3.07 16.74 12.22
C VAL A 218 -4.23 17.33 11.43
N GLY A 219 -4.90 18.36 11.97
CA GLY A 219 -6.02 19.02 11.30
C GLY A 219 -5.62 19.62 9.94
N GLU A 220 -4.48 20.31 9.87
CA GLU A 220 -3.96 20.90 8.63
C GLU A 220 -3.64 19.82 7.58
N TRP A 221 -3.06 18.71 8.00
CA TRP A 221 -2.76 17.57 7.11
C TRP A 221 -4.05 16.93 6.58
N MET A 222 -5.02 16.66 7.45
CA MET A 222 -6.31 16.10 7.09
C MET A 222 -7.07 16.99 6.09
N GLN A 223 -7.08 18.30 6.32
CA GLN A 223 -7.71 19.26 5.41
C GLN A 223 -7.05 19.26 4.02
N ARG A 224 -5.72 19.11 3.97
CA ARG A 224 -4.95 19.13 2.72
C ARG A 224 -5.10 17.85 1.88
N TYR A 225 -5.12 16.69 2.52
CA TYR A 225 -4.99 15.40 1.82
C TYR A 225 -6.23 14.51 1.91
N VAL A 226 -7.12 14.72 2.85
CA VAL A 226 -8.34 13.90 3.01
C VAL A 226 -9.60 14.68 2.61
N GLY A 227 -9.55 16.00 2.64
CA GLY A 227 -10.64 16.87 2.16
C GLY A 227 -11.87 16.81 3.08
N PHE A 228 -11.82 17.54 4.21
CA PHE A 228 -13.00 17.84 5.03
C PHE A 228 -13.32 19.33 4.94
#